data_01035925e055bb83fda64d5893514684
#
_entry.id   01035925e055bb83fda64d5893514684
#
_cell.length_a   1.000
_cell.length_b   1.000
_cell.length_c   1.000
_cell.angle_alpha   90.00
_cell.angle_beta   90.00
_cell.angle_gamma   90.00
#
_symmetry.space_group_name_H-M   'P 1'
#
loop_
_entity.id
_entity.type
_entity.pdbx_description
1 polymer ?
#
loop_
_entity_poly.entity_id
_entity_poly.type
_entity_poly.pdbx_seq_one_letter_code
_entity_poly.pdbx_strand_id
1 'polypeptide(L)'
;QKEISDASSDYQIKIDNKERIVVGMTEFIKENEEIEIPILEIRKEVEEEQNKRLNNIKSNRNNQDVEASLLKIQECCKSGENLMPSIIKAVESYATLGEIVDSMKEVFGEWQEKVFF
;
A
#
# COMPACT_ATOMS: atom_id res chain seq x y z
N GLN A 1 -8.69 22.03 -8.54
CA GLN A 1 -8.84 21.00 -7.49
C GLN A 1 -9.89 21.43 -6.45
N LYS A 2 -9.84 22.69 -5.95
CA LYS A 2 -10.81 23.18 -4.97
C LYS A 2 -12.25 23.11 -5.48
N GLU A 3 -12.51 23.55 -6.70
CA GLU A 3 -13.86 23.50 -7.33
C GLU A 3 -14.39 22.05 -7.43
N ILE A 4 -13.51 21.08 -7.72
CA ILE A 4 -13.88 19.65 -7.77
C ILE A 4 -14.21 19.13 -6.37
N SER A 5 -13.42 19.51 -5.37
CA SER A 5 -13.65 19.13 -3.97
C SER A 5 -14.96 19.72 -3.45
N ASP A 6 -15.20 21.02 -3.71
CA ASP A 6 -16.42 21.71 -3.30
C ASP A 6 -17.66 21.08 -3.98
N ALA A 7 -17.56 20.77 -5.27
CA ALA A 7 -18.65 20.12 -6.02
C ALA A 7 -18.94 18.69 -5.51
N SER A 8 -17.90 17.92 -5.15
CA SER A 8 -18.05 16.59 -4.58
C SER A 8 -18.71 16.63 -3.20
N SER A 9 -18.32 17.60 -2.36
CA SER A 9 -18.92 17.80 -1.04
C SER A 9 -20.39 18.22 -1.14
N ASP A 10 -20.73 19.18 -2.01
CA ASP A 10 -22.11 19.61 -2.25
C ASP A 10 -22.99 18.46 -2.80
N TYR A 11 -22.41 17.63 -3.67
CA TYR A 11 -23.09 16.43 -4.19
C TYR A 11 -23.43 15.45 -3.06
N GLN A 12 -22.45 15.15 -2.16
CA GLN A 12 -22.66 14.23 -1.05
C GLN A 12 -23.71 14.77 -0.07
N ILE A 13 -23.63 16.04 0.28
CA ILE A 13 -24.62 16.69 1.16
C ILE A 13 -26.05 16.56 0.61
N LYS A 14 -26.24 16.75 -0.70
CA LYS A 14 -27.54 16.59 -1.34
C LYS A 14 -28.06 15.14 -1.31
N ILE A 15 -27.17 14.15 -1.38
CA ILE A 15 -27.54 12.74 -1.19
C ILE A 15 -27.95 12.48 0.26
N ASP A 16 -27.16 12.95 1.23
CA ASP A 16 -27.40 12.72 2.66
C ASP A 16 -28.71 13.37 3.11
N ASN A 17 -29.02 14.56 2.59
CA ASN A 17 -30.29 15.27 2.83
C ASN A 17 -31.48 14.71 2.03
N LYS A 18 -31.28 13.68 1.20
CA LYS A 18 -32.28 13.13 0.29
C LYS A 18 -32.84 14.11 -0.75
N GLU A 19 -32.12 15.20 -1.00
CA GLU A 19 -32.46 16.15 -2.07
C GLU A 19 -32.14 15.55 -3.45
N ARG A 20 -31.21 14.60 -3.49
CA ARG A 20 -30.85 13.83 -4.68
C ARG A 20 -31.14 12.35 -4.46
N ILE A 21 -31.98 11.80 -5.32
CA ILE A 21 -32.36 10.39 -5.27
C ILE A 21 -31.34 9.55 -6.03
N VAL A 22 -30.76 8.55 -5.35
CA VAL A 22 -29.96 7.50 -5.96
C VAL A 22 -30.73 6.20 -5.78
N VAL A 23 -31.20 5.62 -6.89
CA VAL A 23 -32.02 4.41 -6.91
C VAL A 23 -31.25 3.24 -6.31
N GLY A 24 -31.86 2.56 -5.34
CA GLY A 24 -31.24 1.42 -4.65
C GLY A 24 -30.27 1.82 -3.52
N MET A 25 -30.07 3.12 -3.28
CA MET A 25 -29.22 3.63 -2.21
C MET A 25 -29.97 4.53 -1.24
N THR A 26 -30.62 5.62 -1.73
CA THR A 26 -31.40 6.53 -0.89
C THR A 26 -32.88 6.28 -0.99
N GLU A 27 -33.37 5.78 -2.12
CA GLU A 27 -34.78 5.44 -2.37
C GLU A 27 -34.85 4.14 -3.19
N PHE A 28 -36.03 3.51 -3.18
CA PHE A 28 -36.30 2.24 -3.88
C PHE A 28 -35.38 1.11 -3.42
N ILE A 29 -35.05 1.08 -2.13
CA ILE A 29 -34.27 0.02 -1.50
C ILE A 29 -35.15 -1.19 -1.29
N LYS A 30 -34.69 -2.39 -1.60
CA LYS A 30 -35.34 -3.65 -1.20
C LYS A 30 -34.95 -3.95 0.24
N GLU A 31 -35.95 -3.90 1.13
CA GLU A 31 -35.76 -4.36 2.51
C GLU A 31 -35.53 -5.89 2.48
N ASN A 32 -34.50 -6.35 3.20
CA ASN A 32 -34.11 -7.76 3.30
C ASN A 32 -33.49 -8.40 2.04
N GLU A 33 -32.74 -7.63 1.24
CA GLU A 33 -31.91 -8.19 0.18
C GLU A 33 -30.68 -8.86 0.82
N GLU A 34 -30.70 -10.19 0.96
CA GLU A 34 -29.52 -10.97 1.38
C GLU A 34 -28.61 -11.14 0.17
N ILE A 35 -27.53 -10.38 0.12
CA ILE A 35 -26.48 -10.54 -0.89
C ILE A 35 -25.36 -11.36 -0.27
N GLU A 36 -25.28 -12.65 -0.59
CA GLU A 36 -24.14 -13.48 -0.24
C GLU A 36 -22.94 -13.16 -1.16
N ILE A 37 -22.07 -12.29 -0.70
CA ILE A 37 -20.80 -12.04 -1.39
C ILE A 37 -19.75 -12.96 -0.75
N PRO A 38 -19.20 -13.94 -1.49
CA PRO A 38 -18.14 -14.78 -0.97
C PRO A 38 -16.88 -13.93 -0.74
N ILE A 39 -16.58 -13.66 0.52
CA ILE A 39 -15.37 -12.91 0.91
C ILE A 39 -14.25 -13.92 1.12
N LEU A 40 -13.08 -13.64 0.53
CA LEU A 40 -11.88 -14.42 0.79
C LEU A 40 -11.39 -14.14 2.21
N GLU A 41 -11.55 -15.12 3.10
CA GLU A 41 -10.98 -15.05 4.44
C GLU A 41 -9.58 -15.65 4.46
N ILE A 42 -8.59 -14.83 4.82
CA ILE A 42 -7.23 -15.31 5.06
C ILE A 42 -7.17 -15.79 6.51
N ARG A 43 -6.93 -17.08 6.70
CA ARG A 43 -6.86 -17.70 8.03
C ARG A 43 -5.58 -17.24 8.75
N LYS A 44 -5.65 -17.14 10.06
CA LYS A 44 -4.50 -16.78 10.92
C LYS A 44 -3.30 -17.72 10.74
N GLU A 45 -3.57 -19.00 10.51
CA GLU A 45 -2.52 -20.01 10.29
C GLU A 45 -1.62 -19.65 9.10
N VAL A 46 -2.20 -19.08 8.03
CA VAL A 46 -1.43 -18.65 6.84
C VAL A 46 -0.50 -17.50 7.18
N GLU A 47 -0.97 -16.53 7.97
CA GLU A 47 -0.16 -15.41 8.46
C GLU A 47 0.98 -15.91 9.37
N GLU A 48 0.67 -16.79 10.32
CA GLU A 48 1.66 -17.36 11.24
C GLU A 48 2.72 -18.17 10.50
N GLU A 49 2.34 -18.97 9.53
CA GLU A 49 3.27 -19.74 8.69
C GLU A 49 4.19 -18.82 7.88
N GLN A 50 3.62 -17.78 7.26
CA GLN A 50 4.40 -16.80 6.51
C GLN A 50 5.38 -16.03 7.40
N ASN A 51 4.96 -15.64 8.60
CA ASN A 51 5.83 -14.99 9.57
C ASN A 51 6.96 -15.90 10.06
N LYS A 52 6.69 -17.17 10.31
CA LYS A 52 7.72 -18.17 10.64
C LYS A 52 8.75 -18.31 9.52
N ARG A 53 8.28 -18.42 8.27
CA ARG A 53 9.15 -18.52 7.09
C ARG A 53 10.02 -17.27 6.94
N LEU A 54 9.46 -16.08 7.08
CA LEU A 54 10.18 -14.82 7.00
C LEU A 54 11.25 -14.71 8.09
N ASN A 55 10.90 -15.04 9.32
CA ASN A 55 11.84 -15.00 10.46
C ASN A 55 12.99 -16.00 10.27
N ASN A 56 12.71 -17.19 9.75
CA ASN A 56 13.74 -18.17 9.44
C ASN A 56 14.71 -17.67 8.36
N ILE A 57 14.20 -17.05 7.29
CA ILE A 57 15.05 -16.45 6.26
C ILE A 57 15.93 -15.34 6.85
N LYS A 58 15.35 -14.42 7.61
CA LYS A 58 16.08 -13.31 8.25
C LYS A 58 17.18 -13.78 9.20
N SER A 59 16.94 -14.90 9.91
CA SER A 59 17.91 -15.46 10.86
C SER A 59 19.08 -16.16 10.16
N ASN A 60 18.87 -16.70 8.98
CA ASN A 60 19.87 -17.53 8.27
C ASN A 60 20.59 -16.79 7.13
N ARG A 61 20.10 -15.60 6.71
CA ARG A 61 20.74 -14.81 5.65
C ARG A 61 22.00 -14.11 6.14
N ASN A 62 22.89 -13.74 5.23
CA ASN A 62 24.03 -12.87 5.53
C ASN A 62 23.58 -11.41 5.61
N ASN A 63 23.46 -10.87 6.81
CA ASN A 63 23.01 -9.49 7.03
C ASN A 63 24.00 -8.45 6.49
N GLN A 64 25.30 -8.75 6.44
CA GLN A 64 26.30 -7.83 5.87
C GLN A 64 26.09 -7.62 4.36
N ASP A 65 25.77 -8.69 3.63
CA ASP A 65 25.47 -8.60 2.19
C ASP A 65 24.16 -7.82 1.94
N VAL A 66 23.17 -8.00 2.82
CA VAL A 66 21.92 -7.23 2.77
C VAL A 66 22.19 -5.75 2.98
N GLU A 67 22.89 -5.37 4.05
CA GLU A 67 23.24 -3.98 4.34
C GLU A 67 24.02 -3.33 3.20
N ALA A 68 25.04 -4.02 2.67
CA ALA A 68 25.81 -3.52 1.54
C ALA A 68 24.96 -3.29 0.29
N SER A 69 24.01 -4.18 0.01
CA SER A 69 23.11 -4.05 -1.13
C SER A 69 22.08 -2.91 -0.94
N LEU A 70 21.57 -2.70 0.28
CA LEU A 70 20.67 -1.58 0.60
C LEU A 70 21.39 -0.23 0.50
N LEU A 71 22.62 -0.13 0.98
CA LEU A 71 23.44 1.07 0.79
C LEU A 71 23.67 1.38 -0.69
N LYS A 72 23.90 0.34 -1.51
CA LYS A 72 24.04 0.52 -2.95
C LYS A 72 22.76 1.04 -3.62
N ILE A 73 21.59 0.62 -3.17
CA ILE A 73 20.31 1.18 -3.62
C ILE A 73 20.25 2.68 -3.28
N GLN A 74 20.62 3.10 -2.06
CA GLN A 74 20.63 4.51 -1.67
C GLN A 74 21.58 5.34 -2.54
N GLU A 75 22.77 4.82 -2.86
CA GLU A 75 23.70 5.47 -3.76
C GLU A 75 23.08 5.69 -5.15
N CYS A 76 22.47 4.65 -5.72
CA CYS A 76 21.79 4.75 -7.01
C CYS A 76 20.60 5.72 -6.97
N CYS A 77 19.84 5.78 -5.85
CA CYS A 77 18.79 6.78 -5.67
C CYS A 77 19.33 8.22 -5.71
N LYS A 78 20.51 8.45 -5.11
CA LYS A 78 21.15 9.79 -5.08
C LYS A 78 21.76 10.17 -6.42
N SER A 79 22.33 9.20 -7.16
CA SER A 79 22.97 9.45 -8.45
C SER A 79 22.00 9.51 -9.62
N GLY A 80 20.77 8.98 -9.46
CA GLY A 80 19.80 8.86 -10.56
C GLY A 80 20.09 7.71 -11.53
N GLU A 81 20.96 6.77 -11.15
CA GLU A 81 21.24 5.57 -11.93
C GLU A 81 20.04 4.59 -11.92
N ASN A 82 20.06 3.63 -12.85
CA ASN A 82 19.04 2.59 -12.90
C ASN A 82 19.09 1.73 -11.63
N LEU A 83 17.99 1.75 -10.86
CA LEU A 83 17.86 1.03 -9.59
C LEU A 83 17.70 -0.48 -9.75
N MET A 84 17.19 -0.96 -10.89
CA MET A 84 16.82 -2.36 -11.06
C MET A 84 17.94 -3.36 -10.81
N PRO A 85 19.18 -3.16 -11.31
CA PRO A 85 20.28 -4.09 -11.02
C PRO A 85 20.61 -4.18 -9.52
N SER A 86 20.55 -3.05 -8.79
CA SER A 86 20.82 -3.00 -7.35
C SER A 86 19.69 -3.63 -6.54
N ILE A 87 18.42 -3.46 -6.95
CA ILE A 87 17.27 -4.12 -6.34
C ILE A 87 17.35 -5.64 -6.53
N ILE A 88 17.67 -6.13 -7.73
CA ILE A 88 17.83 -7.57 -7.99
C ILE A 88 18.89 -8.16 -7.07
N LYS A 89 20.04 -7.49 -6.94
CA LYS A 89 21.12 -7.95 -6.06
C LYS A 89 20.71 -7.98 -4.59
N ALA A 90 19.92 -7.00 -4.12
CA ALA A 90 19.38 -6.98 -2.77
C ALA A 90 18.41 -8.16 -2.53
N VAL A 91 17.56 -8.47 -3.51
CA VAL A 91 16.66 -9.64 -3.44
C VAL A 91 17.44 -10.96 -3.43
N GLU A 92 18.49 -11.09 -4.21
CA GLU A 92 19.40 -12.25 -4.20
C GLU A 92 20.08 -12.45 -2.85
N SER A 93 20.34 -11.34 -2.12
CA SER A 93 20.85 -11.35 -0.73
C SER A 93 19.77 -11.57 0.32
N TYR A 94 18.52 -11.85 -0.08
CA TYR A 94 17.35 -12.01 0.79
C TYR A 94 16.96 -10.72 1.56
N ALA A 95 17.19 -9.54 0.99
CA ALA A 95 16.56 -8.32 1.47
C ALA A 95 15.04 -8.41 1.26
N THR A 96 14.28 -7.98 2.26
CA THR A 96 12.81 -7.95 2.15
C THR A 96 12.34 -6.72 1.37
N LEU A 97 11.13 -6.79 0.83
CA LEU A 97 10.49 -5.65 0.15
C LEU A 97 10.47 -4.39 1.06
N GLY A 98 10.14 -4.56 2.34
CA GLY A 98 10.14 -3.46 3.31
C GLY A 98 11.52 -2.82 3.43
N GLU A 99 12.57 -3.60 3.64
CA GLU A 99 13.95 -3.09 3.76
C GLU A 99 14.39 -2.32 2.50
N ILE A 100 14.04 -2.80 1.31
CA ILE A 100 14.34 -2.12 0.04
C ILE A 100 13.57 -0.80 -0.07
N VAL A 101 12.26 -0.82 0.22
CA VAL A 101 11.42 0.39 0.16
C VAL A 101 11.85 1.42 1.21
N ASP A 102 12.13 1.00 2.45
CA ASP A 102 12.57 1.89 3.52
C ASP A 102 13.92 2.54 3.16
N SER A 103 14.84 1.79 2.58
CA SER A 103 16.11 2.30 2.06
C SER A 103 15.91 3.40 0.98
N MET A 104 14.92 3.24 0.09
CA MET A 104 14.58 4.27 -0.90
C MET A 104 13.88 5.48 -0.27
N LYS A 105 13.00 5.26 0.73
CA LYS A 105 12.33 6.34 1.46
C LYS A 105 13.30 7.27 2.19
N GLU A 106 14.42 6.76 2.70
CA GLU A 106 15.45 7.58 3.32
C GLU A 106 16.04 8.63 2.35
N VAL A 107 16.04 8.34 1.05
CA VAL A 107 16.55 9.25 0.03
C VAL A 107 15.45 10.13 -0.58
N PHE A 108 14.31 9.56 -0.93
CA PHE A 108 13.22 10.25 -1.64
C PHE A 108 12.17 10.86 -0.70
N GLY A 109 12.12 10.41 0.55
CA GLY A 109 11.04 10.76 1.48
C GLY A 109 9.72 10.05 1.12
N GLU A 110 8.66 10.49 1.79
CA GLU A 110 7.30 10.03 1.54
C GLU A 110 6.48 11.15 0.90
N TRP A 111 5.70 10.80 -0.11
CA TRP A 111 4.78 11.74 -0.71
C TRP A 111 3.47 11.76 0.06
N GLN A 112 3.04 12.94 0.49
CA GLN A 112 1.73 13.17 1.07
C GLN A 112 0.93 14.08 0.16
N GLU A 113 -0.26 13.62 -0.21
CA GLU A 113 -1.21 14.47 -0.92
C GLU A 113 -1.63 15.64 -0.03
N LYS A 114 -1.52 16.85 -0.57
CA LYS A 114 -2.04 18.02 0.14
C LYS A 114 -3.56 17.97 0.09
N VAL A 115 -4.17 17.72 1.23
CA VAL A 115 -5.62 17.81 1.36
C VAL A 115 -5.98 19.29 1.33
N PHE A 116 -6.64 19.71 0.27
CA PHE A 116 -7.22 21.06 0.17
C PHE A 116 -8.68 20.93 0.61
N PHE A 117 -8.93 21.34 1.85
CA PHE A 117 -10.28 21.64 2.35
C PHE A 117 -10.59 23.11 2.14
#